data_a43a5d71541c10173142fce08b521c3c
#
_entry.id   a43a5d71541c10173142fce08b521c3c
#
_cell.length_a   1.000
_cell.length_b   1.000
_cell.length_c   1.000
_cell.angle_alpha   90.00
_cell.angle_beta   90.00
_cell.angle_gamma   90.00
#
_symmetry.space_group_name_H-M   'P 1'
#
loop_
_entity.id
_entity.type
_entity.pdbx_description
1 polymer ?
#
loop_
_entity_poly.entity_id
_entity_poly.type
_entity_poly.pdbx_seq_one_letter_code
_entity_poly.pdbx_strand_id
1 'polypeptide(L)'
;MRVCDIIVLFCISLIGLFGCVSKPYPEALRQAERCMEANPDSACLYLATLDSGISAEPEETRMYYYLLKTKANDKLYVKHTSDSLMLQVVRFYEHGGDADKLMEAYYYLGSVYRDMNDAPRALKAFQQAAEAGKESLNYRVLGLINEQIGTLFAYQELYSESLNAITKAIQYYQINNDKDGIIYSYRNMARIYDRTNQPDSAEYFYRKSCQAAKKLNNSFIKDYIVGELISYYIAHHEINKAEDLIPSLSLRMRQDDAITLHALGVIARHHQQTDSARYYFQRALQGENLYVRCGTYQALADLEAGCGNYRLAFEYARHNRLLNDSIQKITRTEAVDRIHSLYNYEHVEKTNQQLQLEGERKQTQIYRLGLMLFILAGGIVWGAFRYRKQQQAVREQEARLQQLKEDQEQNSRSQMEQNRQRICLCRKAEAFSDW
;
A
#
# COMPACT_ATOMS: atom_id res chain seq x y z
N MET A 1 -40.28 -36.58 9.53
CA MET A 1 -40.32 -35.21 9.03
C MET A 1 -41.24 -35.16 7.82
N ARG A 2 -42.31 -34.39 7.87
CA ARG A 2 -43.25 -34.30 6.73
C ARG A 2 -42.64 -33.42 5.64
N VAL A 3 -42.92 -33.74 4.36
CA VAL A 3 -42.42 -32.97 3.19
C VAL A 3 -42.62 -31.47 3.32
N CYS A 4 -43.70 -31.05 4.03
CA CYS A 4 -43.97 -29.65 4.37
C CYS A 4 -42.88 -29.02 5.24
N ASP A 5 -42.27 -29.75 6.18
CA ASP A 5 -41.25 -29.20 7.10
C ASP A 5 -39.94 -28.91 6.34
N ILE A 6 -39.63 -29.71 5.31
CA ILE A 6 -38.46 -29.53 4.43
C ILE A 6 -38.68 -28.34 3.50
N ILE A 7 -39.89 -28.16 2.98
CA ILE A 7 -40.22 -26.99 2.11
C ILE A 7 -40.18 -25.70 2.92
N VAL A 8 -40.67 -25.69 4.17
CA VAL A 8 -40.63 -24.51 5.06
C VAL A 8 -39.18 -24.15 5.41
N LEU A 9 -38.32 -25.14 5.73
CA LEU A 9 -36.92 -24.92 6.01
C LEU A 9 -36.17 -24.41 4.75
N PHE A 10 -36.50 -24.93 3.55
CA PHE A 10 -35.91 -24.45 2.29
C PHE A 10 -36.39 -23.05 1.93
N CYS A 11 -37.66 -22.69 2.18
CA CYS A 11 -38.16 -21.33 2.01
C CYS A 11 -37.55 -20.35 3.00
N ILE A 12 -37.30 -20.72 4.26
CA ILE A 12 -36.65 -19.90 5.27
C ILE A 12 -35.16 -19.70 4.91
N SER A 13 -34.48 -20.72 4.36
CA SER A 13 -33.10 -20.57 3.89
C SER A 13 -32.97 -19.70 2.63
N LEU A 14 -33.98 -19.71 1.75
CA LEU A 14 -34.04 -18.82 0.57
C LEU A 14 -34.33 -17.35 0.98
N ILE A 15 -35.15 -17.11 2.01
CA ILE A 15 -35.40 -15.75 2.52
C ILE A 15 -34.13 -15.18 3.21
N GLY A 16 -33.31 -16.04 3.84
CA GLY A 16 -32.00 -15.63 4.40
C GLY A 16 -30.95 -15.25 3.33
N LEU A 17 -31.12 -15.66 2.07
CA LEU A 17 -30.25 -15.31 0.95
C LEU A 17 -30.60 -13.97 0.26
N PHE A 18 -31.76 -13.39 0.56
CA PHE A 18 -32.16 -12.04 0.11
C PHE A 18 -31.84 -10.94 1.12
N GLY A 19 -30.98 -11.21 2.10
CA GLY A 19 -30.53 -10.25 3.11
C GLY A 19 -29.45 -9.32 2.58
N CYS A 20 -29.73 -8.04 2.52
CA CYS A 20 -28.92 -6.88 2.18
C CYS A 20 -28.82 -6.56 0.66
N VAL A 21 -29.90 -6.10 0.09
CA VAL A 21 -29.78 -5.09 -0.98
C VAL A 21 -29.25 -3.84 -0.30
N SER A 22 -27.93 -3.58 -0.39
CA SER A 22 -27.33 -2.34 0.09
C SER A 22 -28.05 -1.18 -0.60
N LYS A 23 -28.54 -0.22 0.20
CA LYS A 23 -29.17 0.98 -0.35
C LYS A 23 -28.17 1.65 -1.30
N PRO A 24 -28.53 1.94 -2.55
CA PRO A 24 -27.57 2.53 -3.48
C PRO A 24 -27.07 3.87 -2.91
N TYR A 25 -25.78 4.15 -3.13
CA TYR A 25 -25.18 5.41 -2.68
C TYR A 25 -25.98 6.62 -3.20
N PRO A 26 -26.10 7.70 -2.41
CA PRO A 26 -26.71 8.95 -2.86
C PRO A 26 -26.12 9.44 -4.18
N GLU A 27 -26.94 10.01 -5.05
CA GLU A 27 -26.48 10.47 -6.38
C GLU A 27 -25.32 11.46 -6.28
N ALA A 28 -25.37 12.39 -5.31
CA ALA A 28 -24.29 13.35 -5.09
C ALA A 28 -22.96 12.67 -4.77
N LEU A 29 -22.97 11.55 -4.02
CA LEU A 29 -21.76 10.77 -3.71
C LEU A 29 -21.18 10.12 -4.98
N ARG A 30 -22.04 9.57 -5.84
CA ARG A 30 -21.62 9.00 -7.13
C ARG A 30 -21.08 10.05 -8.09
N GLN A 31 -21.67 11.24 -8.11
CA GLN A 31 -21.17 12.35 -8.94
C GLN A 31 -19.82 12.86 -8.43
N ALA A 32 -19.66 12.99 -7.12
CA ALA A 32 -18.37 13.34 -6.50
C ALA A 32 -17.26 12.36 -6.91
N GLU A 33 -17.53 11.06 -6.84
CA GLU A 33 -16.59 10.02 -7.26
C GLU A 33 -16.20 10.15 -8.74
N ARG A 34 -17.19 10.30 -9.63
CA ARG A 34 -16.96 10.41 -11.08
C ARG A 34 -16.12 11.61 -11.49
N CYS A 35 -16.31 12.76 -10.85
CA CYS A 35 -15.57 13.97 -11.18
C CYS A 35 -14.27 14.15 -10.38
N MET A 36 -13.99 13.30 -9.37
CA MET A 36 -12.91 13.42 -8.42
C MET A 36 -11.52 13.60 -9.05
N GLU A 37 -11.25 12.88 -10.15
CA GLU A 37 -9.95 12.91 -10.80
C GLU A 37 -9.82 14.12 -11.76
N ALA A 38 -10.89 14.47 -12.45
CA ALA A 38 -10.87 15.53 -13.46
C ALA A 38 -11.13 16.93 -12.88
N ASN A 39 -11.95 17.01 -11.82
CA ASN A 39 -12.36 18.29 -11.21
C ASN A 39 -12.68 18.08 -9.73
N PRO A 40 -11.65 18.07 -8.84
CA PRO A 40 -11.84 17.88 -7.40
C PRO A 40 -12.66 18.99 -6.73
N ASP A 41 -12.66 20.23 -7.27
CA ASP A 41 -13.52 21.31 -6.78
C ASP A 41 -15.00 20.96 -6.93
N SER A 42 -15.40 20.45 -8.10
CA SER A 42 -16.76 19.96 -8.32
C SER A 42 -17.11 18.78 -7.41
N ALA A 43 -16.15 17.88 -7.15
CA ALA A 43 -16.36 16.79 -6.21
C ALA A 43 -16.63 17.32 -4.80
N CYS A 44 -15.90 18.32 -4.33
CA CYS A 44 -16.16 18.98 -3.04
C CYS A 44 -17.56 19.61 -2.99
N LEU A 45 -18.01 20.25 -4.06
CA LEU A 45 -19.36 20.82 -4.11
C LEU A 45 -20.45 19.75 -3.97
N TYR A 46 -20.32 18.63 -4.67
CA TYR A 46 -21.26 17.50 -4.51
C TYR A 46 -21.23 16.92 -3.09
N LEU A 47 -20.05 16.74 -2.51
CA LEU A 47 -19.90 16.23 -1.12
C LEU A 47 -20.51 17.21 -0.12
N ALA A 48 -20.35 18.51 -0.29
CA ALA A 48 -20.93 19.54 0.59
C ALA A 48 -22.46 19.47 0.67
N THR A 49 -23.14 19.03 -0.40
CA THR A 49 -24.61 18.84 -0.36
C THR A 49 -25.06 17.75 0.59
N LEU A 50 -24.15 16.84 0.97
CA LEU A 50 -24.43 15.71 1.86
C LEU A 50 -24.06 16.00 3.34
N ASP A 51 -23.30 17.06 3.61
CA ASP A 51 -22.75 17.36 4.94
C ASP A 51 -23.82 17.35 6.04
N SER A 52 -24.98 17.97 5.80
CA SER A 52 -26.05 18.08 6.79
C SER A 52 -26.86 16.79 7.01
N GLY A 53 -26.86 15.88 6.02
CA GLY A 53 -27.66 14.64 6.04
C GLY A 53 -26.87 13.37 6.27
N ILE A 54 -25.55 13.42 6.17
CA ILE A 54 -24.69 12.23 6.14
C ILE A 54 -24.79 11.36 7.41
N SER A 55 -25.04 11.96 8.56
CA SER A 55 -25.20 11.26 9.83
C SER A 55 -26.41 10.29 9.86
N ALA A 56 -27.42 10.55 9.05
CA ALA A 56 -28.62 9.71 8.91
C ALA A 56 -28.46 8.57 7.89
N GLU A 57 -27.39 8.58 7.10
CA GLU A 57 -27.11 7.56 6.10
C GLU A 57 -26.50 6.29 6.74
N PRO A 58 -26.61 5.12 6.08
CA PRO A 58 -25.97 3.88 6.52
C PRO A 58 -24.46 4.06 6.75
N GLU A 59 -23.89 3.25 7.65
CA GLU A 59 -22.47 3.35 8.02
C GLU A 59 -21.54 3.24 6.80
N GLU A 60 -21.81 2.31 5.89
CA GLU A 60 -21.07 2.15 4.65
C GLU A 60 -21.03 3.45 3.81
N THR A 61 -22.19 4.11 3.66
CA THR A 61 -22.31 5.38 2.95
C THR A 61 -21.52 6.49 3.64
N ARG A 62 -21.59 6.56 4.98
CA ARG A 62 -20.83 7.55 5.76
C ARG A 62 -19.32 7.34 5.63
N MET A 63 -18.84 6.10 5.72
CA MET A 63 -17.40 5.80 5.61
C MET A 63 -16.89 6.10 4.19
N TYR A 64 -17.68 5.77 3.18
CA TYR A 64 -17.33 6.12 1.80
C TYR A 64 -17.34 7.63 1.55
N TYR A 65 -18.30 8.35 2.12
CA TYR A 65 -18.31 9.82 2.08
C TYR A 65 -17.05 10.42 2.72
N TYR A 66 -16.63 9.94 3.89
CA TYR A 66 -15.42 10.44 4.56
C TYR A 66 -14.15 10.11 3.75
N LEU A 67 -14.09 8.96 3.14
CA LEU A 67 -12.99 8.60 2.24
C LEU A 67 -12.90 9.57 1.06
N LEU A 68 -14.01 9.81 0.35
CA LEU A 68 -14.04 10.73 -0.79
C LEU A 68 -13.78 12.18 -0.37
N LYS A 69 -14.26 12.61 0.80
CA LYS A 69 -14.00 13.96 1.32
C LYS A 69 -12.51 14.18 1.61
N THR A 70 -11.86 13.19 2.21
CA THR A 70 -10.41 13.24 2.45
C THR A 70 -9.64 13.22 1.13
N LYS A 71 -10.05 12.39 0.17
CA LYS A 71 -9.49 12.35 -1.19
C LYS A 71 -9.59 13.71 -1.90
N ALA A 72 -10.75 14.36 -1.84
CA ALA A 72 -10.95 15.67 -2.44
C ALA A 72 -10.05 16.74 -1.79
N ASN A 73 -9.96 16.75 -0.47
CA ASN A 73 -9.11 17.67 0.27
C ASN A 73 -7.63 17.48 -0.09
N ASP A 74 -7.13 16.23 -0.14
CA ASP A 74 -5.75 15.93 -0.52
C ASP A 74 -5.44 16.45 -1.94
N LYS A 75 -6.35 16.26 -2.90
CA LYS A 75 -6.21 16.77 -4.28
C LYS A 75 -6.22 18.29 -4.38
N LEU A 76 -6.91 18.97 -3.47
CA LEU A 76 -6.97 20.44 -3.40
C LEU A 76 -5.88 21.03 -2.49
N TYR A 77 -4.93 20.23 -2.02
CA TYR A 77 -3.86 20.63 -1.12
C TYR A 77 -4.36 21.25 0.20
N VAL A 78 -5.57 20.87 0.65
CA VAL A 78 -6.11 21.26 1.95
C VAL A 78 -5.47 20.38 3.02
N LYS A 79 -4.63 20.98 3.87
CA LYS A 79 -3.91 20.25 4.92
C LYS A 79 -4.86 19.64 5.96
N HIS A 80 -4.63 18.39 6.25
CA HIS A 80 -5.34 17.65 7.29
C HIS A 80 -4.70 17.92 8.67
N THR A 81 -5.55 18.08 9.68
CA THR A 81 -5.12 18.39 11.06
C THR A 81 -5.52 17.31 12.07
N SER A 82 -6.25 16.29 11.65
CA SER A 82 -6.73 15.19 12.51
C SER A 82 -6.87 13.88 11.72
N ASP A 83 -6.47 12.78 12.33
CA ASP A 83 -6.57 11.42 11.80
C ASP A 83 -7.88 10.69 12.17
N SER A 84 -8.68 11.27 13.08
CA SER A 84 -9.81 10.57 13.72
C SER A 84 -10.86 10.04 12.74
N LEU A 85 -11.17 10.77 11.67
CA LEU A 85 -12.11 10.32 10.65
C LEU A 85 -11.53 9.17 9.82
N MET A 86 -10.28 9.30 9.37
CA MET A 86 -9.65 8.27 8.54
C MET A 86 -9.38 6.97 9.33
N LEU A 87 -9.14 7.06 10.64
CA LEU A 87 -9.06 5.87 11.50
C LEU A 87 -10.39 5.11 11.57
N GLN A 88 -11.54 5.81 11.57
CA GLN A 88 -12.85 5.16 11.50
C GLN A 88 -13.07 4.49 10.15
N VAL A 89 -12.72 5.17 9.05
CA VAL A 89 -12.81 4.64 7.68
C VAL A 89 -11.97 3.37 7.53
N VAL A 90 -10.71 3.41 7.97
CA VAL A 90 -9.82 2.23 7.92
C VAL A 90 -10.41 1.07 8.69
N ARG A 91 -10.81 1.27 9.97
CA ARG A 91 -11.42 0.21 10.78
C ARG A 91 -12.65 -0.42 10.12
N PHE A 92 -13.49 0.39 9.50
CA PHE A 92 -14.67 -0.10 8.80
C PHE A 92 -14.27 -1.04 7.65
N TYR A 93 -13.34 -0.62 6.78
CA TYR A 93 -12.93 -1.42 5.63
C TYR A 93 -12.05 -2.62 6.00
N GLU A 94 -11.32 -2.60 7.12
CA GLU A 94 -10.64 -3.78 7.66
C GLU A 94 -11.61 -4.94 7.96
N HIS A 95 -12.87 -4.63 8.32
CA HIS A 95 -13.89 -5.62 8.61
C HIS A 95 -14.86 -5.87 7.44
N GLY A 96 -14.86 -5.01 6.45
CA GLY A 96 -15.89 -4.99 5.39
C GLY A 96 -15.51 -5.67 4.06
N GLY A 97 -14.28 -6.16 3.88
CA GLY A 97 -13.90 -7.00 2.74
C GLY A 97 -13.65 -6.32 1.38
N ASP A 98 -13.77 -4.99 1.25
CA ASP A 98 -13.42 -4.24 0.01
C ASP A 98 -11.94 -3.84 0.08
N ALA A 99 -11.08 -4.66 -0.54
CA ALA A 99 -9.62 -4.47 -0.53
C ALA A 99 -9.18 -3.17 -1.24
N ASP A 100 -9.87 -2.76 -2.31
CA ASP A 100 -9.52 -1.53 -3.03
C ASP A 100 -9.85 -0.29 -2.18
N LYS A 101 -11.00 -0.27 -1.52
CA LYS A 101 -11.35 0.82 -0.60
C LYS A 101 -10.48 0.81 0.65
N LEU A 102 -10.09 -0.36 1.16
CA LEU A 102 -9.12 -0.47 2.26
C LEU A 102 -7.76 0.09 1.85
N MET A 103 -7.27 -0.24 0.65
CA MET A 103 -6.04 0.33 0.10
C MET A 103 -6.11 1.85 0.01
N GLU A 104 -7.19 2.41 -0.55
CA GLU A 104 -7.38 3.86 -0.62
C GLU A 104 -7.50 4.49 0.79
N ALA A 105 -8.20 3.84 1.73
CA ALA A 105 -8.34 4.32 3.10
C ALA A 105 -6.99 4.43 3.81
N TYR A 106 -6.15 3.42 3.71
CA TYR A 106 -4.78 3.47 4.24
C TYR A 106 -3.91 4.50 3.52
N TYR A 107 -4.05 4.65 2.20
CA TYR A 107 -3.33 5.67 1.45
C TYR A 107 -3.68 7.09 1.96
N TYR A 108 -4.96 7.41 2.11
CA TYR A 108 -5.38 8.73 2.61
C TYR A 108 -5.11 8.91 4.11
N LEU A 109 -5.09 7.86 4.91
CA LEU A 109 -4.58 7.93 6.28
C LEU A 109 -3.09 8.29 6.29
N GLY A 110 -2.30 7.73 5.37
CA GLY A 110 -0.90 8.10 5.17
C GLY A 110 -0.74 9.57 4.77
N SER A 111 -1.58 10.08 3.86
CA SER A 111 -1.62 11.49 3.48
C SER A 111 -1.95 12.40 4.65
N VAL A 112 -2.91 12.01 5.50
CA VAL A 112 -3.25 12.74 6.73
C VAL A 112 -2.05 12.81 7.68
N TYR A 113 -1.36 11.68 7.93
CA TYR A 113 -0.17 11.69 8.77
C TYR A 113 0.98 12.49 8.18
N ARG A 114 1.18 12.46 6.85
CA ARG A 114 2.14 13.32 6.15
C ARG A 114 1.85 14.80 6.41
N ASP A 115 0.60 15.22 6.28
CA ASP A 115 0.17 16.61 6.50
C ASP A 115 0.33 17.05 7.96
N MET A 116 0.22 16.11 8.91
CA MET A 116 0.47 16.29 10.34
C MET A 116 1.98 16.23 10.68
N ASN A 117 2.86 16.09 9.69
CA ASN A 117 4.31 15.91 9.86
C ASN A 117 4.69 14.66 10.68
N ASP A 118 3.86 13.62 10.68
CA ASP A 118 4.16 12.35 11.32
C ASP A 118 4.65 11.32 10.29
N ALA A 119 5.90 11.46 9.89
CA ALA A 119 6.51 10.61 8.87
C ALA A 119 6.50 9.10 9.22
N PRO A 120 6.73 8.64 10.47
CA PRO A 120 6.66 7.23 10.81
C PRO A 120 5.26 6.64 10.63
N ARG A 121 4.20 7.32 11.11
CA ARG A 121 2.83 6.86 10.92
C ARG A 121 2.40 6.94 9.47
N ALA A 122 2.83 7.96 8.73
CA ALA A 122 2.58 8.07 7.30
C ALA A 122 3.19 6.89 6.53
N LEU A 123 4.46 6.57 6.76
CA LEU A 123 5.13 5.45 6.11
C LEU A 123 4.45 4.11 6.42
N LYS A 124 4.09 3.87 7.68
CA LYS A 124 3.36 2.67 8.09
C LYS A 124 2.02 2.56 7.36
N ALA A 125 1.25 3.63 7.29
CA ALA A 125 -0.04 3.64 6.60
C ALA A 125 0.11 3.39 5.09
N PHE A 126 1.11 4.00 4.42
CA PHE A 126 1.40 3.70 3.02
C PHE A 126 1.85 2.26 2.78
N GLN A 127 2.62 1.66 3.70
CA GLN A 127 2.97 0.23 3.64
C GLN A 127 1.75 -0.67 3.80
N GLN A 128 0.84 -0.33 4.73
CA GLN A 128 -0.44 -1.04 4.89
C GLN A 128 -1.34 -0.89 3.65
N ALA A 129 -1.33 0.28 3.01
CA ALA A 129 -2.00 0.47 1.72
C ALA A 129 -1.42 -0.43 0.63
N ALA A 130 -0.08 -0.53 0.52
CA ALA A 130 0.57 -1.42 -0.43
C ALA A 130 0.25 -2.90 -0.18
N GLU A 131 0.14 -3.31 1.09
CA GLU A 131 -0.23 -4.68 1.47
C GLU A 131 -1.69 -4.98 1.12
N ALA A 132 -2.63 -4.08 1.47
CA ALA A 132 -4.04 -4.21 1.13
C ALA A 132 -4.27 -4.26 -0.39
N GLY A 133 -3.43 -3.54 -1.15
CA GLY A 133 -3.51 -3.47 -2.61
C GLY A 133 -2.75 -4.55 -3.38
N LYS A 134 -2.21 -5.60 -2.75
CA LYS A 134 -1.41 -6.63 -3.45
C LYS A 134 -2.10 -7.26 -4.64
N GLU A 135 -3.40 -7.52 -4.53
CA GLU A 135 -4.22 -8.13 -5.58
C GLU A 135 -5.03 -7.08 -6.36
N SER A 136 -4.84 -5.79 -6.08
CA SER A 136 -5.58 -4.71 -6.72
C SER A 136 -5.12 -4.51 -8.17
N LEU A 137 -6.07 -4.20 -9.03
CA LEU A 137 -5.81 -3.74 -10.40
C LEU A 137 -5.78 -2.20 -10.52
N ASN A 138 -5.95 -1.49 -9.41
CA ASN A 138 -5.85 -0.02 -9.38
C ASN A 138 -4.38 0.42 -9.35
N TYR A 139 -3.69 0.17 -10.48
CA TYR A 139 -2.26 0.46 -10.64
C TYR A 139 -1.93 1.94 -10.43
N ARG A 140 -2.88 2.84 -10.64
CA ARG A 140 -2.67 4.26 -10.36
C ARG A 140 -2.45 4.51 -8.87
N VAL A 141 -3.31 3.97 -8.00
CA VAL A 141 -3.18 4.13 -6.55
C VAL A 141 -1.93 3.41 -6.04
N LEU A 142 -1.60 2.23 -6.57
CA LEU A 142 -0.35 1.53 -6.26
C LEU A 142 0.89 2.35 -6.64
N GLY A 143 0.84 3.07 -7.76
CA GLY A 143 1.87 4.02 -8.17
C GLY A 143 2.02 5.17 -7.16
N LEU A 144 0.91 5.81 -6.80
CA LEU A 144 0.89 6.89 -5.79
C LEU A 144 1.43 6.43 -4.44
N ILE A 145 1.04 5.25 -3.95
CA ILE A 145 1.52 4.67 -2.69
C ILE A 145 3.06 4.55 -2.72
N ASN A 146 3.61 3.94 -3.77
CA ASN A 146 5.05 3.73 -3.86
C ASN A 146 5.82 5.05 -4.06
N GLU A 147 5.23 6.05 -4.71
CA GLU A 147 5.82 7.38 -4.83
C GLU A 147 5.88 8.10 -3.47
N GLN A 148 4.82 8.01 -2.65
CA GLN A 148 4.83 8.57 -1.30
C GLN A 148 5.85 7.88 -0.40
N ILE A 149 5.93 6.55 -0.44
CA ILE A 149 6.96 5.77 0.29
C ILE A 149 8.36 6.23 -0.15
N GLY A 150 8.60 6.35 -1.47
CA GLY A 150 9.88 6.82 -2.01
C GLY A 150 10.22 8.23 -1.57
N THR A 151 9.24 9.12 -1.54
CA THR A 151 9.41 10.50 -1.07
C THR A 151 9.78 10.55 0.41
N LEU A 152 9.11 9.77 1.27
CA LEU A 152 9.42 9.69 2.68
C LEU A 152 10.83 9.13 2.93
N PHE A 153 11.25 8.11 2.19
CA PHE A 153 12.62 7.60 2.25
C PHE A 153 13.66 8.65 1.81
N ALA A 154 13.37 9.43 0.75
CA ALA A 154 14.26 10.50 0.32
C ALA A 154 14.43 11.60 1.40
N TYR A 155 13.37 11.97 2.10
CA TYR A 155 13.44 12.89 3.24
C TYR A 155 14.29 12.35 4.39
N GLN A 156 14.32 11.04 4.56
CA GLN A 156 15.12 10.36 5.59
C GLN A 156 16.55 10.04 5.10
N GLU A 157 16.91 10.48 3.89
CA GLU A 157 18.21 10.19 3.25
C GLU A 157 18.47 8.70 2.96
N LEU A 158 17.41 7.88 3.00
CA LEU A 158 17.42 6.48 2.60
C LEU A 158 17.27 6.39 1.07
N TYR A 159 18.31 6.83 0.36
CA TYR A 159 18.23 7.06 -1.08
C TYR A 159 18.08 5.77 -1.91
N SER A 160 18.67 4.67 -1.45
CA SER A 160 18.55 3.37 -2.11
C SER A 160 17.11 2.84 -2.08
N GLU A 161 16.48 2.89 -0.90
CA GLU A 161 15.10 2.50 -0.65
C GLU A 161 14.14 3.42 -1.41
N SER A 162 14.45 4.71 -1.44
CA SER A 162 13.69 5.70 -2.20
C SER A 162 13.70 5.39 -3.70
N LEU A 163 14.87 5.16 -4.29
CA LEU A 163 14.99 4.81 -5.71
C LEU A 163 14.25 3.52 -6.05
N ASN A 164 14.30 2.52 -5.17
CA ASN A 164 13.58 1.26 -5.36
C ASN A 164 12.06 1.49 -5.35
N ALA A 165 11.53 2.25 -4.38
CA ALA A 165 10.10 2.56 -4.30
C ALA A 165 9.64 3.39 -5.52
N ILE A 166 10.39 4.43 -5.92
CA ILE A 166 10.04 5.24 -7.10
C ILE A 166 10.09 4.39 -8.39
N THR A 167 11.03 3.44 -8.49
CA THR A 167 11.08 2.52 -9.64
C THR A 167 9.82 1.66 -9.72
N LYS A 168 9.32 1.14 -8.59
CA LYS A 168 8.04 0.43 -8.53
C LYS A 168 6.87 1.33 -8.93
N ALA A 169 6.86 2.60 -8.46
CA ALA A 169 5.83 3.56 -8.85
C ALA A 169 5.79 3.75 -10.38
N ILE A 170 6.95 3.90 -11.03
CA ILE A 170 7.05 4.01 -12.49
C ILE A 170 6.46 2.78 -13.19
N GLN A 171 6.74 1.56 -12.70
CA GLN A 171 6.19 0.33 -13.27
C GLN A 171 4.65 0.33 -13.22
N TYR A 172 4.05 0.70 -12.09
CA TYR A 172 2.59 0.80 -11.94
C TYR A 172 1.99 1.90 -12.84
N TYR A 173 2.63 3.08 -12.91
CA TYR A 173 2.19 4.16 -13.79
C TYR A 173 2.29 3.78 -15.27
N GLN A 174 3.30 2.98 -15.66
CA GLN A 174 3.39 2.45 -17.03
C GLN A 174 2.24 1.51 -17.37
N ILE A 175 1.87 0.61 -16.47
CA ILE A 175 0.73 -0.31 -16.66
C ILE A 175 -0.57 0.50 -16.79
N ASN A 176 -0.75 1.54 -15.97
CA ASN A 176 -1.93 2.40 -15.98
C ASN A 176 -1.90 3.48 -17.08
N ASN A 177 -0.81 3.59 -17.86
CA ASN A 177 -0.57 4.69 -18.82
C ASN A 177 -0.68 6.10 -18.18
N ASP A 178 -0.31 6.22 -16.90
CA ASP A 178 -0.27 7.51 -16.17
C ASP A 178 1.02 8.26 -16.50
N LYS A 179 0.94 9.11 -17.50
CA LYS A 179 2.10 9.89 -17.99
C LYS A 179 2.58 10.92 -16.98
N ASP A 180 1.67 11.52 -16.23
CA ASP A 180 1.99 12.55 -15.23
C ASP A 180 2.80 11.92 -14.08
N GLY A 181 2.35 10.78 -13.56
CA GLY A 181 3.07 10.02 -12.54
C GLY A 181 4.49 9.64 -12.99
N ILE A 182 4.65 9.18 -14.23
CA ILE A 182 5.97 8.85 -14.79
C ILE A 182 6.88 10.08 -14.83
N ILE A 183 6.37 11.23 -15.26
CA ILE A 183 7.14 12.48 -15.38
C ILE A 183 7.65 12.92 -14.01
N TYR A 184 6.77 12.97 -13.00
CA TYR A 184 7.15 13.35 -11.65
C TYR A 184 8.10 12.34 -10.99
N SER A 185 7.90 11.05 -11.25
CA SER A 185 8.82 10.01 -10.76
C SER A 185 10.23 10.16 -11.33
N TYR A 186 10.38 10.44 -12.64
CA TYR A 186 11.71 10.73 -13.21
C TYR A 186 12.35 11.98 -12.60
N ARG A 187 11.58 13.06 -12.38
CA ARG A 187 12.06 14.24 -11.68
C ARG A 187 12.53 13.90 -10.24
N ASN A 188 11.78 13.09 -9.53
CA ASN A 188 12.15 12.68 -8.16
C ASN A 188 13.45 11.86 -8.15
N MET A 189 13.62 10.94 -9.10
CA MET A 189 14.90 10.22 -9.30
C MET A 189 16.05 11.17 -9.56
N ALA A 190 15.85 12.17 -10.45
CA ALA A 190 16.88 13.17 -10.76
C ALA A 190 17.32 13.93 -9.51
N ARG A 191 16.38 14.38 -8.68
CA ARG A 191 16.67 15.07 -7.41
C ARG A 191 17.45 14.19 -6.43
N ILE A 192 17.18 12.88 -6.39
CA ILE A 192 17.91 11.95 -5.54
C ILE A 192 19.35 11.80 -6.04
N TYR A 193 19.55 11.62 -7.35
CA TYR A 193 20.88 11.49 -7.94
C TYR A 193 21.70 12.78 -7.77
N ASP A 194 21.06 13.96 -7.86
CA ASP A 194 21.70 15.24 -7.57
C ASP A 194 22.17 15.33 -6.11
N ARG A 195 21.31 14.97 -5.14
CA ARG A 195 21.67 14.93 -3.72
C ARG A 195 22.76 13.92 -3.38
N THR A 196 22.87 12.84 -4.14
CA THR A 196 23.91 11.81 -3.97
C THR A 196 25.17 12.08 -4.80
N ASN A 197 25.30 13.30 -5.34
CA ASN A 197 26.45 13.75 -6.14
C ASN A 197 26.75 12.86 -7.36
N GLN A 198 25.68 12.48 -8.07
CA GLN A 198 25.74 11.70 -9.31
C GLN A 198 25.17 12.53 -10.48
N PRO A 199 25.93 13.53 -10.98
CA PRO A 199 25.41 14.54 -11.92
C PRO A 199 24.97 13.95 -13.25
N ASP A 200 25.67 12.94 -13.79
CA ASP A 200 25.30 12.31 -15.07
C ASP A 200 23.93 11.63 -14.98
N SER A 201 23.67 10.93 -13.87
CA SER A 201 22.38 10.29 -13.61
C SER A 201 21.29 11.33 -13.36
N ALA A 202 21.58 12.38 -12.61
CA ALA A 202 20.65 13.49 -12.37
C ALA A 202 20.24 14.15 -13.69
N GLU A 203 21.20 14.55 -14.51
CA GLU A 203 20.93 15.14 -15.83
C GLU A 203 20.11 14.20 -16.73
N TYR A 204 20.49 12.92 -16.78
CA TYR A 204 19.76 11.92 -17.56
C TYR A 204 18.26 11.86 -17.18
N PHE A 205 17.94 11.76 -15.89
CA PHE A 205 16.58 11.65 -15.44
C PHE A 205 15.81 12.97 -15.57
N TYR A 206 16.43 14.13 -15.33
CA TYR A 206 15.80 15.41 -15.62
C TYR A 206 15.44 15.55 -17.10
N ARG A 207 16.38 15.22 -18.02
CA ARG A 207 16.12 15.24 -19.46
C ARG A 207 15.01 14.26 -19.85
N LYS A 208 14.99 13.07 -19.27
CA LYS A 208 13.94 12.05 -19.48
C LYS A 208 12.58 12.56 -19.05
N SER A 209 12.48 13.21 -17.89
CA SER A 209 11.27 13.88 -17.41
C SER A 209 10.80 14.98 -18.37
N CYS A 210 11.72 15.85 -18.81
CA CYS A 210 11.43 16.90 -19.79
C CYS A 210 10.94 16.35 -21.12
N GLN A 211 11.56 15.30 -21.65
CA GLN A 211 11.14 14.67 -22.92
C GLN A 211 9.73 14.08 -22.81
N ALA A 212 9.42 13.45 -21.67
CA ALA A 212 8.07 12.94 -21.40
C ALA A 212 7.04 14.08 -21.29
N ALA A 213 7.38 15.15 -20.55
CA ALA A 213 6.51 16.32 -20.37
C ALA A 213 6.22 17.05 -21.70
N LYS A 214 7.20 17.14 -22.61
CA LYS A 214 7.01 17.74 -23.95
C LYS A 214 5.97 17.01 -24.81
N LYS A 215 5.73 15.71 -24.54
CA LYS A 215 4.74 14.90 -25.28
C LYS A 215 3.32 15.07 -24.71
N LEU A 216 3.18 15.72 -23.54
CA LEU A 216 1.88 16.04 -22.98
C LEU A 216 1.33 17.35 -23.57
N ASN A 217 0.03 17.39 -23.75
CA ASN A 217 -0.66 18.64 -24.09
C ASN A 217 -1.00 19.45 -22.82
N ASN A 218 -0.04 19.52 -21.87
CA ASN A 218 -0.16 20.24 -20.61
C ASN A 218 1.05 21.16 -20.43
N SER A 219 0.84 22.44 -20.75
CA SER A 219 1.89 23.45 -20.68
C SER A 219 2.40 23.67 -19.24
N PHE A 220 1.53 23.53 -18.25
CA PHE A 220 1.89 23.75 -16.85
C PHE A 220 2.95 22.70 -16.38
N ILE A 221 2.67 21.41 -16.61
CA ILE A 221 3.62 20.34 -16.23
C ILE A 221 4.93 20.51 -17.01
N LYS A 222 4.84 20.79 -18.32
CA LYS A 222 6.02 21.02 -19.14
C LYS A 222 6.88 22.15 -18.59
N ASP A 223 6.29 23.30 -18.34
CA ASP A 223 7.00 24.48 -17.86
C ASP A 223 7.63 24.25 -16.48
N TYR A 224 6.88 23.59 -15.57
CA TYR A 224 7.39 23.26 -14.26
C TYR A 224 8.64 22.34 -14.32
N ILE A 225 8.61 21.29 -15.12
CA ILE A 225 9.73 20.35 -15.25
C ILE A 225 10.93 20.99 -15.95
N VAL A 226 10.68 21.80 -17.00
CA VAL A 226 11.75 22.54 -17.67
C VAL A 226 12.40 23.56 -16.73
N GLY A 227 11.59 24.26 -15.92
CA GLY A 227 12.09 25.19 -14.89
C GLY A 227 13.01 24.52 -13.87
N GLU A 228 12.68 23.29 -13.45
CA GLU A 228 13.56 22.49 -12.56
C GLU A 228 14.91 22.13 -13.23
N LEU A 229 14.89 21.73 -14.50
CA LEU A 229 16.11 21.42 -15.22
C LEU A 229 16.98 22.68 -15.43
N ILE A 230 16.36 23.84 -15.70
CA ILE A 230 17.06 25.14 -15.75
C ILE A 230 17.72 25.42 -14.40
N SER A 231 16.98 25.28 -13.29
CA SER A 231 17.52 25.49 -11.94
C SER A 231 18.69 24.55 -11.63
N TYR A 232 18.60 23.29 -12.05
CA TYR A 232 19.68 22.32 -11.94
C TYR A 232 20.93 22.79 -12.68
N TYR A 233 20.82 23.21 -13.95
CA TYR A 233 21.97 23.71 -14.73
C TYR A 233 22.56 24.99 -14.15
N ILE A 234 21.75 25.91 -13.66
CA ILE A 234 22.23 27.12 -12.97
C ILE A 234 23.04 26.74 -11.72
N ALA A 235 22.53 25.81 -10.90
CA ALA A 235 23.22 25.35 -9.70
C ALA A 235 24.57 24.68 -9.98
N HIS A 236 24.68 24.00 -11.12
CA HIS A 236 25.90 23.34 -11.57
C HIS A 236 26.78 24.20 -12.52
N HIS A 237 26.51 25.51 -12.61
CA HIS A 237 27.25 26.47 -13.44
C HIS A 237 27.25 26.17 -14.97
N GLU A 238 26.28 25.39 -15.42
CA GLU A 238 26.12 25.04 -16.84
C GLU A 238 25.18 26.05 -17.55
N ILE A 239 25.59 27.33 -17.55
CA ILE A 239 24.73 28.46 -17.94
C ILE A 239 24.21 28.33 -19.37
N ASN A 240 25.06 27.89 -20.33
CA ASN A 240 24.66 27.74 -21.73
C ASN A 240 23.53 26.71 -21.91
N LYS A 241 23.58 25.57 -21.14
CA LYS A 241 22.51 24.59 -21.19
C LYS A 241 21.18 25.12 -20.58
N ALA A 242 21.27 25.95 -19.53
CA ALA A 242 20.11 26.61 -18.97
C ALA A 242 19.48 27.59 -19.98
N GLU A 243 20.30 28.41 -20.65
CA GLU A 243 19.88 29.38 -21.67
C GLU A 243 19.16 28.73 -22.84
N ASP A 244 19.65 27.63 -23.36
CA ASP A 244 19.07 26.86 -24.46
C ASP A 244 17.63 26.37 -24.16
N LEU A 245 17.27 26.25 -22.89
CA LEU A 245 15.94 25.81 -22.46
C LEU A 245 14.93 26.95 -22.30
N ILE A 246 15.38 28.19 -22.07
CA ILE A 246 14.50 29.36 -21.85
C ILE A 246 13.44 29.54 -22.94
N PRO A 247 13.76 29.42 -24.26
CA PRO A 247 12.75 29.57 -25.32
C PRO A 247 11.62 28.54 -25.26
N SER A 248 11.84 27.40 -24.61
CA SER A 248 10.84 26.34 -24.50
C SER A 248 9.77 26.58 -23.41
N LEU A 249 10.02 27.54 -22.50
CA LEU A 249 9.05 27.97 -21.49
C LEU A 249 7.94 28.84 -22.07
N SER A 250 6.75 28.80 -21.51
CA SER A 250 5.67 29.71 -21.84
C SER A 250 6.02 31.17 -21.55
N LEU A 251 5.33 32.10 -22.20
CA LEU A 251 5.53 33.53 -21.96
C LEU A 251 5.28 33.92 -20.49
N ARG A 252 4.25 33.34 -19.87
CA ARG A 252 3.93 33.55 -18.46
C ARG A 252 5.08 33.15 -17.53
N MET A 253 5.67 31.96 -17.73
CA MET A 253 6.82 31.51 -16.92
C MET A 253 8.01 32.46 -17.09
N ARG A 254 8.30 32.89 -18.31
CA ARG A 254 9.43 33.81 -18.56
C ARG A 254 9.22 35.21 -17.98
N GLN A 255 7.97 35.63 -17.78
CA GLN A 255 7.67 36.98 -17.32
C GLN A 255 7.42 37.06 -15.80
N ASP A 256 6.80 36.06 -15.21
CA ASP A 256 6.23 36.19 -13.86
C ASP A 256 6.77 35.17 -12.85
N ASP A 257 7.40 34.09 -13.30
CA ASP A 257 7.92 33.08 -12.38
C ASP A 257 9.27 33.50 -11.79
N ALA A 258 9.34 33.59 -10.45
CA ALA A 258 10.52 34.08 -9.74
C ALA A 258 11.76 33.20 -9.96
N ILE A 259 11.61 31.89 -10.10
CA ILE A 259 12.72 30.94 -10.37
C ILE A 259 13.29 31.23 -11.76
N THR A 260 12.42 31.35 -12.74
CA THR A 260 12.80 31.66 -14.13
C THR A 260 13.41 33.04 -14.25
N LEU A 261 12.87 34.05 -13.57
CA LEU A 261 13.43 35.40 -13.54
C LEU A 261 14.82 35.42 -12.90
N HIS A 262 15.03 34.67 -11.81
CA HIS A 262 16.35 34.49 -11.22
C HIS A 262 17.34 33.87 -12.25
N ALA A 263 16.95 32.82 -12.93
CA ALA A 263 17.76 32.15 -13.95
C ALA A 263 18.12 33.12 -15.11
N LEU A 264 17.15 33.91 -15.60
CA LEU A 264 17.39 34.94 -16.61
C LEU A 264 18.38 36.01 -16.12
N GLY A 265 18.30 36.39 -14.85
CA GLY A 265 19.27 37.31 -14.23
C GLY A 265 20.68 36.72 -14.20
N VAL A 266 20.84 35.43 -13.87
CA VAL A 266 22.14 34.74 -13.88
C VAL A 266 22.69 34.65 -15.30
N ILE A 267 21.86 34.30 -16.28
CA ILE A 267 22.25 34.23 -17.70
C ILE A 267 22.68 35.63 -18.20
N ALA A 268 21.90 36.68 -17.96
CA ALA A 268 22.24 38.05 -18.33
C ALA A 268 23.55 38.51 -17.68
N ARG A 269 23.80 38.16 -16.42
CA ARG A 269 25.09 38.44 -15.74
C ARG A 269 26.24 37.71 -16.41
N HIS A 270 26.07 36.47 -16.81
CA HIS A 270 27.07 35.69 -17.54
C HIS A 270 27.47 36.38 -18.85
N HIS A 271 26.51 36.95 -19.56
CA HIS A 271 26.73 37.74 -20.77
C HIS A 271 27.14 39.20 -20.54
N GLN A 272 27.47 39.58 -19.29
CA GLN A 272 27.84 40.93 -18.88
C GLN A 272 26.79 42.02 -19.17
N GLN A 273 25.53 41.62 -19.27
CA GLN A 273 24.38 42.51 -19.47
C GLN A 273 23.86 42.99 -18.14
N THR A 274 24.61 43.91 -17.47
CA THR A 274 24.38 44.32 -16.08
C THR A 274 22.98 44.87 -15.84
N ASP A 275 22.44 45.70 -16.74
CA ASP A 275 21.11 46.29 -16.54
C ASP A 275 20.01 45.27 -16.68
N SER A 276 20.14 44.35 -17.64
CA SER A 276 19.21 43.22 -17.80
C SER A 276 19.26 42.30 -16.59
N ALA A 277 20.44 41.96 -16.06
CA ALA A 277 20.62 41.13 -14.88
C ALA A 277 19.94 41.77 -13.67
N ARG A 278 20.20 43.09 -13.44
CA ARG A 278 19.57 43.87 -12.35
C ARG A 278 18.04 43.84 -12.48
N TYR A 279 17.50 44.08 -13.65
CA TYR A 279 16.07 44.07 -13.92
C TYR A 279 15.43 42.72 -13.56
N TYR A 280 15.99 41.61 -14.04
CA TYR A 280 15.44 40.30 -13.78
C TYR A 280 15.56 39.91 -12.31
N PHE A 281 16.68 40.18 -11.64
CA PHE A 281 16.84 39.92 -10.21
C PHE A 281 15.86 40.72 -9.35
N GLN A 282 15.64 42.00 -9.65
CA GLN A 282 14.68 42.81 -8.91
C GLN A 282 13.25 42.27 -9.06
N ARG A 283 12.89 41.80 -10.21
CA ARG A 283 11.58 41.14 -10.41
C ARG A 283 11.50 39.81 -9.68
N ALA A 284 12.54 38.99 -9.69
CA ALA A 284 12.57 37.73 -8.97
C ALA A 284 12.39 37.88 -7.45
N LEU A 285 12.81 39.01 -6.88
CA LEU A 285 12.60 39.33 -5.44
C LEU A 285 11.12 39.52 -5.06
N GLN A 286 10.23 39.74 -6.00
CA GLN A 286 8.79 39.89 -5.75
C GLN A 286 8.12 38.54 -5.46
N GLY A 287 8.78 37.42 -5.76
CA GLY A 287 8.28 36.08 -5.45
C GLY A 287 8.34 35.76 -3.97
N GLU A 288 7.47 34.85 -3.52
CA GLU A 288 7.35 34.47 -2.10
C GLU A 288 8.39 33.45 -1.64
N ASN A 289 9.03 32.73 -2.57
CA ASN A 289 9.97 31.66 -2.27
C ASN A 289 11.25 32.19 -1.59
N LEU A 290 11.44 31.85 -0.32
CA LEU A 290 12.57 32.32 0.52
C LEU A 290 13.93 31.92 -0.06
N TYR A 291 14.05 30.71 -0.63
CA TYR A 291 15.32 30.22 -1.19
C TYR A 291 15.68 30.99 -2.46
N VAL A 292 14.70 31.25 -3.32
CA VAL A 292 14.90 32.06 -4.53
C VAL A 292 15.30 33.49 -4.16
N ARG A 293 14.60 34.09 -3.21
CA ARG A 293 14.93 35.45 -2.72
C ARG A 293 16.32 35.52 -2.12
N CYS A 294 16.69 34.53 -1.30
CA CYS A 294 18.02 34.44 -0.73
C CYS A 294 19.12 34.41 -1.81
N GLY A 295 19.01 33.46 -2.76
CA GLY A 295 19.92 33.37 -3.89
C GLY A 295 19.97 34.63 -4.76
N THR A 296 18.81 35.28 -4.94
CA THR A 296 18.71 36.52 -5.73
C THR A 296 19.37 37.72 -5.04
N TYR A 297 19.22 37.85 -3.72
CA TYR A 297 19.95 38.87 -2.98
C TYR A 297 21.45 38.66 -3.01
N GLN A 298 21.94 37.44 -2.96
CA GLN A 298 23.36 37.12 -3.16
C GLN A 298 23.80 37.52 -4.57
N ALA A 299 23.04 37.14 -5.60
CA ALA A 299 23.37 37.49 -6.98
C ALA A 299 23.41 38.99 -7.24
N LEU A 300 22.51 39.79 -6.62
CA LEU A 300 22.51 41.25 -6.66
C LEU A 300 23.70 41.85 -5.91
N ALA A 301 24.03 41.30 -4.74
CA ALA A 301 25.22 41.79 -3.99
C ALA A 301 26.49 41.60 -4.83
N ASP A 302 26.68 40.44 -5.47
CA ASP A 302 27.83 40.16 -6.32
C ASP A 302 27.84 41.08 -7.55
N LEU A 303 26.67 41.32 -8.18
CA LEU A 303 26.54 42.18 -9.36
C LEU A 303 26.93 43.62 -9.00
N GLU A 304 26.38 44.18 -7.94
CA GLU A 304 26.65 45.57 -7.55
C GLU A 304 28.09 45.77 -7.05
N ALA A 305 28.65 44.79 -6.35
CA ALA A 305 30.07 44.78 -5.98
C ALA A 305 30.98 44.84 -7.22
N GLY A 306 30.66 44.03 -8.27
CA GLY A 306 31.37 44.07 -9.55
C GLY A 306 31.24 45.40 -10.30
N CYS A 307 30.14 46.12 -10.07
CA CYS A 307 29.93 47.47 -10.62
C CYS A 307 30.59 48.59 -9.77
N GLY A 308 31.19 48.27 -8.63
CA GLY A 308 31.76 49.28 -7.73
C GLY A 308 30.72 49.93 -6.78
N ASN A 309 29.48 49.51 -6.78
CA ASN A 309 28.38 50.04 -5.97
C ASN A 309 28.38 49.38 -4.58
N TYR A 310 29.47 49.48 -3.84
CA TYR A 310 29.72 48.76 -2.57
C TYR A 310 28.65 48.98 -1.48
N ARG A 311 28.07 50.20 -1.41
CA ARG A 311 26.99 50.49 -0.47
C ARG A 311 25.76 49.59 -0.75
N LEU A 312 25.33 49.54 -2.01
CA LEU A 312 24.17 48.76 -2.41
C LEU A 312 24.45 47.24 -2.31
N ALA A 313 25.64 46.83 -2.66
CA ALA A 313 26.12 45.46 -2.47
C ALA A 313 26.04 45.03 -1.00
N PHE A 314 26.45 45.89 -0.08
CA PHE A 314 26.35 45.62 1.35
C PHE A 314 24.90 45.52 1.84
N GLU A 315 24.00 46.36 1.36
CA GLU A 315 22.57 46.27 1.68
C GLU A 315 21.97 44.95 1.23
N TYR A 316 22.24 44.51 -0.01
CA TYR A 316 21.80 43.21 -0.50
C TYR A 316 22.41 42.02 0.25
N ALA A 317 23.71 42.06 0.54
CA ALA A 317 24.36 41.05 1.37
C ALA A 317 23.76 40.93 2.78
N ARG A 318 23.36 42.08 3.37
CA ARG A 318 22.64 42.07 4.65
C ARG A 318 21.29 41.40 4.56
N HIS A 319 20.50 41.65 3.51
CA HIS A 319 19.24 40.99 3.29
C HIS A 319 19.42 39.49 3.04
N ASN A 320 20.41 39.11 2.24
CA ASN A 320 20.78 37.71 2.04
C ASN A 320 21.07 37.00 3.36
N ARG A 321 21.88 37.60 4.25
CA ARG A 321 22.22 37.01 5.55
C ARG A 321 20.99 36.83 6.42
N LEU A 322 20.09 37.82 6.51
CA LEU A 322 18.85 37.72 7.31
C LEU A 322 17.94 36.60 6.82
N LEU A 323 17.80 36.43 5.49
CA LEU A 323 17.04 35.32 4.92
C LEU A 323 17.73 33.97 5.14
N ASN A 324 19.05 33.92 5.00
CA ASN A 324 19.83 32.71 5.25
C ASN A 324 19.71 32.26 6.71
N ASP A 325 19.77 33.18 7.67
CA ASP A 325 19.53 32.89 9.09
C ASP A 325 18.12 32.31 9.32
N SER A 326 17.12 32.85 8.62
CA SER A 326 15.74 32.33 8.66
C SER A 326 15.63 30.93 8.04
N ILE A 327 16.27 30.71 6.89
CA ILE A 327 16.34 29.41 6.22
C ILE A 327 17.05 28.40 7.12
N GLN A 328 18.18 28.77 7.75
CA GLN A 328 18.89 27.89 8.68
C GLN A 328 18.05 27.48 9.89
N LYS A 329 17.22 28.40 10.43
CA LYS A 329 16.29 28.05 11.51
C LYS A 329 15.27 27.00 11.04
N ILE A 330 14.68 27.22 9.87
CA ILE A 330 13.73 26.25 9.26
C ILE A 330 14.41 24.91 9.04
N THR A 331 15.60 24.91 8.41
CA THR A 331 16.36 23.68 8.11
C THR A 331 16.78 22.93 9.38
N ARG A 332 17.16 23.65 10.46
CA ARG A 332 17.46 23.02 11.76
C ARG A 332 16.24 22.35 12.36
N THR A 333 15.08 23.01 12.30
CA THR A 333 13.83 22.43 12.77
C THR A 333 13.48 21.18 11.94
N GLU A 334 13.56 21.26 10.61
CA GLU A 334 13.34 20.14 9.72
C GLU A 334 14.35 18.99 9.96
N ALA A 335 15.62 19.31 10.25
CA ALA A 335 16.63 18.30 10.58
C ALA A 335 16.35 17.59 11.91
N VAL A 336 15.88 18.33 12.93
CA VAL A 336 15.45 17.74 14.22
C VAL A 336 14.23 16.86 14.01
N ASP A 337 13.23 17.32 13.25
CA ASP A 337 12.04 16.55 12.93
C ASP A 337 12.41 15.28 12.12
N ARG A 338 13.36 15.40 11.20
CA ARG A 338 13.90 14.25 10.44
C ARG A 338 14.59 13.25 11.36
N ILE A 339 15.47 13.68 12.26
CA ILE A 339 16.15 12.80 13.22
C ILE A 339 15.12 12.10 14.12
N HIS A 340 14.13 12.84 14.60
CA HIS A 340 13.05 12.29 15.40
C HIS A 340 12.22 11.26 14.60
N SER A 341 11.95 11.56 13.33
CA SER A 341 11.24 10.66 12.42
C SER A 341 12.03 9.39 12.12
N LEU A 342 13.37 9.50 11.93
CA LEU A 342 14.26 8.34 11.75
C LEU A 342 14.31 7.46 13.00
N TYR A 343 14.46 8.07 14.18
CA TYR A 343 14.44 7.35 15.45
C TYR A 343 13.12 6.59 15.64
N ASN A 344 12.00 7.27 15.39
CA ASN A 344 10.68 6.65 15.46
C ASN A 344 10.48 5.56 14.40
N TYR A 345 11.03 5.75 13.19
CA TYR A 345 10.99 4.75 12.13
C TYR A 345 11.73 3.48 12.52
N GLU A 346 12.97 3.59 13.00
CA GLU A 346 13.76 2.44 13.47
C GLU A 346 13.07 1.71 14.62
N HIS A 347 12.47 2.47 15.56
CA HIS A 347 11.72 1.89 16.67
C HIS A 347 10.46 1.15 16.19
N VAL A 348 9.70 1.74 15.26
CA VAL A 348 8.49 1.12 14.66
C VAL A 348 8.87 -0.09 13.83
N GLU A 349 9.93 -0.03 13.04
CA GLU A 349 10.40 -1.16 12.23
C GLU A 349 10.86 -2.32 13.12
N LYS A 350 11.62 -2.03 14.17
CA LYS A 350 12.04 -3.05 15.15
C LYS A 350 10.83 -3.70 15.84
N THR A 351 9.82 -2.91 16.19
CA THR A 351 8.57 -3.42 16.78
C THR A 351 7.81 -4.29 15.79
N ASN A 352 7.72 -3.87 14.51
CA ASN A 352 7.07 -4.66 13.46
C ASN A 352 7.79 -5.98 13.19
N GLN A 353 9.13 -5.98 13.17
CA GLN A 353 9.92 -7.20 13.05
C GLN A 353 9.69 -8.15 14.23
N GLN A 354 9.60 -7.62 15.46
CA GLN A 354 9.27 -8.42 16.65
C GLN A 354 7.87 -9.02 16.55
N LEU A 355 6.87 -8.24 16.11
CA LEU A 355 5.49 -8.72 15.91
C LEU A 355 5.41 -9.80 14.83
N GLN A 356 6.15 -9.66 13.74
CA GLN A 356 6.24 -10.70 12.71
C GLN A 356 6.85 -11.99 13.26
N LEU A 357 7.96 -11.91 13.99
CA LEU A 357 8.58 -13.08 14.63
C LEU A 357 7.65 -13.75 15.64
N GLU A 358 6.88 -12.98 16.40
CA GLU A 358 5.85 -13.52 17.30
C GLU A 358 4.72 -14.21 16.53
N GLY A 359 4.28 -13.61 15.41
CA GLY A 359 3.29 -14.20 14.51
C GLY A 359 3.74 -15.54 13.94
N GLU A 360 4.98 -15.63 13.44
CA GLU A 360 5.57 -16.88 12.93
C GLU A 360 5.72 -17.95 14.02
N ARG A 361 6.10 -17.55 15.24
CA ARG A 361 6.17 -18.46 16.39
C ARG A 361 4.80 -19.03 16.74
N LYS A 362 3.75 -18.19 16.78
CA LYS A 362 2.37 -18.62 17.03
C LYS A 362 1.87 -19.57 15.94
N GLN A 363 2.15 -19.26 14.70
CA GLN A 363 1.78 -20.09 13.56
C GLN A 363 2.47 -21.45 13.61
N THR A 364 3.76 -21.48 13.95
CA THR A 364 4.51 -22.72 14.15
C THR A 364 3.97 -23.55 15.32
N GLN A 365 3.52 -22.91 16.40
CA GLN A 365 2.87 -23.60 17.52
C GLN A 365 1.53 -24.24 17.10
N ILE A 366 0.72 -23.51 16.30
CA ILE A 366 -0.55 -24.04 15.76
C ILE A 366 -0.30 -25.27 14.87
N TYR A 367 0.70 -25.22 14.00
CA TYR A 367 1.07 -26.37 13.16
C TYR A 367 1.56 -27.57 14.00
N ARG A 368 2.35 -27.35 15.05
CA ARG A 368 2.80 -28.44 15.97
C ARG A 368 1.63 -29.05 16.70
N LEU A 369 0.67 -28.26 17.20
CA LEU A 369 -0.54 -28.77 17.84
C LEU A 369 -1.42 -29.55 16.87
N GLY A 370 -1.61 -29.05 15.64
CA GLY A 370 -2.33 -29.75 14.57
C GLY A 370 -1.69 -31.11 14.25
N LEU A 371 -0.36 -31.16 14.14
CA LEU A 371 0.37 -32.41 13.90
C LEU A 371 0.19 -33.43 15.05
N MET A 372 0.27 -32.96 16.31
CA MET A 372 0.03 -33.83 17.48
C MET A 372 -1.38 -34.41 17.49
N LEU A 373 -2.40 -33.59 17.19
CA LEU A 373 -3.79 -34.03 17.07
C LEU A 373 -3.97 -35.06 15.96
N PHE A 374 -3.30 -34.87 14.83
CA PHE A 374 -3.34 -35.80 13.70
C PHE A 374 -2.70 -37.14 14.06
N ILE A 375 -1.57 -37.15 14.78
CA ILE A 375 -0.92 -38.38 15.27
C ILE A 375 -1.81 -39.10 16.26
N LEU A 376 -2.44 -38.37 17.20
CA LEU A 376 -3.38 -38.96 18.16
C LEU A 376 -4.60 -39.59 17.50
N ALA A 377 -5.20 -38.88 16.50
CA ALA A 377 -6.32 -39.41 15.73
C ALA A 377 -5.92 -40.69 14.96
N GLY A 378 -4.74 -40.68 14.33
CA GLY A 378 -4.18 -41.85 13.65
C GLY A 378 -3.97 -43.01 14.60
N GLY A 379 -3.46 -42.76 15.82
CA GLY A 379 -3.30 -43.78 16.87
C GLY A 379 -4.62 -44.41 17.31
N ILE A 380 -5.67 -43.59 17.47
CA ILE A 380 -7.02 -44.07 17.83
C ILE A 380 -7.60 -44.95 16.71
N VAL A 381 -7.48 -44.51 15.45
CA VAL A 381 -7.95 -45.28 14.30
C VAL A 381 -7.22 -46.63 14.18
N TRP A 382 -5.88 -46.60 14.35
CA TRP A 382 -5.06 -47.81 14.34
C TRP A 382 -5.39 -48.75 15.49
N GLY A 383 -5.59 -48.23 16.70
CA GLY A 383 -6.02 -48.97 17.87
C GLY A 383 -7.38 -49.65 17.67
N ALA A 384 -8.35 -48.92 17.11
CA ALA A 384 -9.67 -49.46 16.77
C ALA A 384 -9.59 -50.54 15.68
N PHE A 385 -8.72 -50.37 14.68
CA PHE A 385 -8.49 -51.38 13.65
C PHE A 385 -7.87 -52.65 14.27
N ARG A 386 -6.85 -52.49 15.10
CA ARG A 386 -6.25 -53.64 15.80
C ARG A 386 -7.23 -54.37 16.71
N TYR A 387 -8.06 -53.64 17.47
CA TYR A 387 -9.10 -54.21 18.32
C TYR A 387 -10.14 -55.00 17.50
N ARG A 388 -10.60 -54.46 16.35
CA ARG A 388 -11.53 -55.17 15.45
C ARG A 388 -10.91 -56.45 14.91
N LYS A 389 -9.64 -56.45 14.50
CA LYS A 389 -8.93 -57.63 13.99
C LYS A 389 -8.76 -58.68 15.09
N GLN A 390 -8.52 -58.28 16.31
CA GLN A 390 -8.42 -59.19 17.46
C GLN A 390 -9.79 -59.83 17.78
N GLN A 391 -10.84 -59.06 17.76
CA GLN A 391 -12.24 -59.56 17.90
C GLN A 391 -12.62 -60.55 16.80
N GLN A 392 -12.22 -60.32 15.56
CA GLN A 392 -12.46 -61.25 14.48
C GLN A 392 -11.72 -62.58 14.70
N ALA A 393 -10.45 -62.52 15.11
CA ALA A 393 -9.68 -63.75 15.39
C ALA A 393 -10.28 -64.56 16.58
N VAL A 394 -10.80 -63.90 17.60
CA VAL A 394 -11.50 -64.57 18.71
C VAL A 394 -12.78 -65.24 18.20
N ARG A 395 -13.60 -64.56 17.39
CA ARG A 395 -14.85 -65.13 16.83
C ARG A 395 -14.53 -66.33 15.93
N GLU A 396 -13.47 -66.26 15.11
CA GLU A 396 -13.06 -67.41 14.27
C GLU A 396 -12.61 -68.60 15.12
N GLN A 397 -11.92 -68.37 16.26
CA GLN A 397 -11.58 -69.47 17.21
C GLN A 397 -12.81 -70.06 17.85
N GLU A 398 -13.76 -69.24 18.28
CA GLU A 398 -15.01 -69.70 18.86
C GLU A 398 -15.84 -70.54 17.87
N ALA A 399 -15.93 -70.07 16.62
CA ALA A 399 -16.62 -70.79 15.56
C ALA A 399 -15.95 -72.16 15.26
N ARG A 400 -14.59 -72.25 15.22
CA ARG A 400 -13.87 -73.50 15.08
C ARG A 400 -14.10 -74.45 16.29
N LEU A 401 -14.13 -73.92 17.51
CA LEU A 401 -14.44 -74.73 18.70
C LEU A 401 -15.88 -75.27 18.64
N GLN A 402 -16.81 -74.49 18.15
CA GLN A 402 -18.18 -74.90 18.02
C GLN A 402 -18.33 -75.98 16.94
N GLN A 403 -17.67 -75.84 15.83
CA GLN A 403 -17.60 -76.85 14.76
C GLN A 403 -16.99 -78.20 15.24
N LEU A 404 -15.92 -78.12 16.01
CA LEU A 404 -15.30 -79.32 16.61
C LEU A 404 -16.22 -80.02 17.59
N LYS A 405 -17.01 -79.28 18.37
CA LYS A 405 -18.04 -79.85 19.27
C LYS A 405 -19.15 -80.55 18.49
N GLU A 406 -19.67 -79.93 17.44
CA GLU A 406 -20.70 -80.46 16.56
C GLU A 406 -20.18 -81.80 15.86
N ASP A 407 -18.93 -81.77 15.36
CA ASP A 407 -18.30 -82.98 14.76
C ASP A 407 -18.15 -84.11 15.79
N GLN A 408 -17.76 -83.77 17.04
CA GLN A 408 -17.69 -84.75 18.14
C GLN A 408 -19.05 -85.34 18.48
N GLU A 409 -20.10 -84.52 18.57
CA GLU A 409 -21.43 -84.99 18.83
C GLU A 409 -21.96 -85.87 17.67
N GLN A 410 -21.66 -85.50 16.40
CA GLN A 410 -22.05 -86.27 15.24
C GLN A 410 -21.32 -87.61 15.18
N ASN A 411 -20.01 -87.64 15.52
CA ASN A 411 -19.26 -88.91 15.57
C ASN A 411 -19.74 -89.76 16.75
N SER A 412 -20.10 -89.19 17.90
CA SER A 412 -20.67 -89.97 19.01
C SER A 412 -22.03 -90.55 18.71
N ARG A 413 -22.89 -89.82 17.96
CA ARG A 413 -24.19 -90.32 17.50
C ARG A 413 -24.03 -91.49 16.45
N SER A 414 -23.10 -91.31 15.51
CA SER A 414 -22.80 -92.35 14.55
C SER A 414 -22.24 -93.67 15.16
N GLN A 415 -21.35 -93.52 16.21
CA GLN A 415 -20.90 -94.68 16.99
C GLN A 415 -21.98 -95.33 17.80
N MET A 416 -22.89 -94.56 18.40
CA MET A 416 -24.07 -95.12 19.09
C MET A 416 -25.01 -95.88 18.12
N GLU A 417 -25.19 -95.34 16.93
CA GLU A 417 -25.98 -95.98 15.92
C GLU A 417 -25.35 -97.26 15.41
N GLN A 418 -24.03 -97.31 15.15
CA GLN A 418 -23.28 -98.49 14.83
C GLN A 418 -23.34 -99.54 15.97
N ASN A 419 -23.19 -99.13 17.21
CA ASN A 419 -23.33 -100.05 18.33
C ASN A 419 -24.75 -100.58 18.47
N ARG A 420 -25.77 -99.78 18.22
CA ARG A 420 -27.18 -100.27 18.16
C ARG A 420 -27.38 -101.29 17.06
N GLN A 421 -26.84 -101.06 15.87
CA GLN A 421 -26.91 -102.03 14.77
C GLN A 421 -26.15 -103.31 15.09
N ARG A 422 -24.96 -103.26 15.75
CA ARG A 422 -24.23 -104.42 16.26
C ARG A 422 -25.01 -105.23 17.27
N ILE A 423 -25.61 -104.56 18.27
CA ILE A 423 -26.44 -105.19 19.27
C ILE A 423 -27.70 -105.84 18.65
N CYS A 424 -28.27 -105.14 17.68
CA CYS A 424 -29.41 -105.71 16.96
C CYS A 424 -29.05 -106.95 16.07
N LEU A 425 -27.83 -106.93 15.48
CA LEU A 425 -27.30 -108.11 14.75
C LEU A 425 -26.94 -109.25 15.70
N CYS A 426 -26.33 -109.02 16.88
CA CYS A 426 -26.08 -110.03 17.90
C CYS A 426 -27.38 -110.67 18.42
N ARG A 427 -28.43 -109.88 18.70
CA ARG A 427 -29.73 -110.36 19.09
C ARG A 427 -30.42 -111.21 17.98
N LYS A 428 -30.22 -110.88 16.70
CA LYS A 428 -30.71 -111.73 15.59
C LYS A 428 -29.94 -113.04 15.47
N ALA A 429 -28.62 -113.04 15.76
CA ALA A 429 -27.81 -114.24 15.76
C ALA A 429 -28.12 -115.20 16.92
N GLU A 430 -28.39 -114.62 18.12
CA GLU A 430 -28.86 -115.46 19.27
C GLU A 430 -30.25 -116.04 18.98
N ALA A 431 -31.17 -115.39 18.28
CA ALA A 431 -32.50 -115.94 17.91
C ALA A 431 -32.43 -116.99 16.85
N PHE A 432 -31.27 -117.18 16.15
CA PHE A 432 -31.04 -118.26 15.16
C PHE A 432 -30.27 -119.48 15.74
N SER A 433 -29.77 -119.40 17.00
CA SER A 433 -29.12 -120.55 17.67
C SER A 433 -30.05 -121.42 18.50
N ASP A 434 -31.33 -121.02 18.66
CA ASP A 434 -32.35 -121.76 19.44
C ASP A 434 -33.38 -122.45 18.53
N TRP A 435 -32.97 -122.77 17.31
CA TRP A 435 -33.71 -123.64 16.39
C TRP A 435 -32.94 -124.89 16.02
#